data_279025a8cf6f3a54aef2e3e8e24118b0
#
_entry.id   279025a8cf6f3a54aef2e3e8e24118b0
#
_cell.length_a   1.000
_cell.length_b   1.000
_cell.length_c   1.000
_cell.angle_alpha   90.00
_cell.angle_beta   90.00
_cell.angle_gamma   90.00
#
_symmetry.space_group_name_H-M   'P 1'
#
loop_
_entity.id
_entity.type
_entity.pdbx_description
1 polymer ?
#
loop_
_entity_poly.entity_id
_entity_poly.type
_entity_poly.pdbx_seq_one_letter_code
_entity_poly.pdbx_strand_id
1 'polypeptide(L)'
;MSPDFEIITPRLALRLIPSEEAHILQRILAESPSLHQWLDWCDENVSLRDAQDFLLATRLNWVKTEAFGFGIYERSSDNLVGMAAVNELYHTFNMASIGYWVADRYQRKGYAQEAIRALAEFCFAKLNLTRVEIVCDLDNTASQALIESVGAQKEAIARNRFIFHGKPKGGVVYSLLPNDLE
;
A
#
# COMPACT_ATOMS: atom_id res chain seq x y z
N MET A 1 -3.09 0.03 17.94
CA MET A 1 -4.20 0.75 17.26
C MET A 1 -5.42 -0.15 17.20
N SER A 2 -6.63 0.40 17.35
CA SER A 2 -7.86 -0.41 17.23
C SER A 2 -7.99 -0.99 15.82
N PRO A 3 -8.40 -2.27 15.67
CA PRO A 3 -8.76 -2.84 14.37
C PRO A 3 -9.92 -2.12 13.66
N ASP A 4 -10.73 -1.35 14.42
CA ASP A 4 -11.86 -0.57 13.89
C ASP A 4 -11.44 0.84 13.45
N PHE A 5 -10.14 1.15 13.47
CA PHE A 5 -9.65 2.45 13.03
C PHE A 5 -9.78 2.60 11.52
N GLU A 6 -10.32 3.74 11.09
CA GLU A 6 -10.48 4.07 9.68
C GLU A 6 -9.86 5.43 9.35
N ILE A 7 -9.32 5.55 8.14
CA ILE A 7 -8.92 6.82 7.54
C ILE A 7 -9.98 7.18 6.50
N ILE A 8 -10.67 8.29 6.70
CA ILE A 8 -11.75 8.75 5.80
C ILE A 8 -11.26 9.90 4.95
N THR A 9 -11.45 9.79 3.65
CA THR A 9 -11.17 10.83 2.65
C THR A 9 -12.47 11.25 1.94
N PRO A 10 -12.45 12.22 1.02
CA PRO A 10 -13.66 12.57 0.28
C PRO A 10 -14.32 11.39 -0.46
N ARG A 11 -13.53 10.48 -1.06
CA ARG A 11 -14.04 9.38 -1.88
C ARG A 11 -13.76 7.99 -1.30
N LEU A 12 -12.83 7.86 -0.35
CA LEU A 12 -12.33 6.58 0.13
C LEU A 12 -12.49 6.42 1.63
N ALA A 13 -12.61 5.17 2.07
CA ALA A 13 -12.40 4.73 3.43
C ALA A 13 -11.27 3.69 3.42
N LEU A 14 -10.21 3.95 4.18
CA LEU A 14 -9.11 3.01 4.38
C LEU A 14 -9.31 2.32 5.72
N ARG A 15 -9.55 1.02 5.70
CA ARG A 15 -9.82 0.21 6.90
C ARG A 15 -9.26 -1.20 6.76
N LEU A 16 -9.14 -1.90 7.87
CA LEU A 16 -8.75 -3.31 7.86
C LEU A 16 -9.79 -4.12 7.08
N ILE A 17 -9.33 -4.98 6.15
CA ILE A 17 -10.22 -5.86 5.40
C ILE A 17 -10.73 -6.95 6.35
N PRO A 18 -12.06 -7.14 6.49
CA PRO A 18 -12.62 -8.22 7.29
C PRO A 18 -12.27 -9.59 6.71
N SER A 19 -12.11 -10.60 7.56
CA SER A 19 -11.81 -11.98 7.13
C SER A 19 -12.87 -12.56 6.19
N GLU A 20 -14.10 -12.14 6.34
CA GLU A 20 -15.26 -12.55 5.53
C GLU A 20 -15.14 -12.10 4.07
N GLU A 21 -14.36 -11.05 3.82
CA GLU A 21 -14.10 -10.50 2.48
C GLU A 21 -12.90 -11.15 1.75
N ALA A 22 -12.33 -12.22 2.30
CA ALA A 22 -11.20 -12.93 1.66
C ALA A 22 -11.51 -13.35 0.22
N HIS A 23 -12.76 -13.76 -0.07
CA HIS A 23 -13.21 -14.11 -1.41
C HIS A 23 -13.25 -12.92 -2.37
N ILE A 24 -13.53 -11.69 -1.86
CA ILE A 24 -13.48 -10.45 -2.63
C ILE A 24 -12.03 -10.12 -2.97
N LEU A 25 -11.14 -10.18 -1.96
CA LEU A 25 -9.71 -9.94 -2.15
C LEU A 25 -9.13 -10.93 -3.18
N GLN A 26 -9.38 -12.22 -3.02
CA GLN A 26 -8.92 -13.26 -3.95
C GLN A 26 -9.34 -12.95 -5.38
N ARG A 27 -10.62 -12.60 -5.60
CA ARG A 27 -11.16 -12.32 -6.93
C ARG A 27 -10.49 -11.09 -7.55
N ILE A 28 -10.36 -9.97 -6.84
CA ILE A 28 -9.77 -8.75 -7.42
C ILE A 28 -8.27 -8.91 -7.70
N LEU A 29 -7.56 -9.74 -6.94
CA LEU A 29 -6.16 -10.06 -7.21
C LEU A 29 -6.03 -10.92 -8.47
N ALA A 30 -6.83 -11.97 -8.60
CA ALA A 30 -6.81 -12.85 -9.77
C ALA A 30 -7.22 -12.11 -11.07
N GLU A 31 -8.16 -11.15 -10.98
CA GLU A 31 -8.65 -10.34 -12.11
C GLU A 31 -7.79 -9.11 -12.43
N SER A 32 -6.62 -8.97 -11.81
CA SER A 32 -5.77 -7.78 -11.98
C SER A 32 -4.37 -8.14 -12.50
N PRO A 33 -4.22 -8.49 -13.80
CA PRO A 33 -2.94 -8.88 -14.38
C PRO A 33 -1.81 -7.86 -14.21
N SER A 34 -2.14 -6.55 -14.16
CA SER A 34 -1.10 -5.54 -13.94
C SER A 34 -0.43 -5.67 -12.57
N LEU A 35 -1.13 -6.21 -11.57
CA LEU A 35 -0.57 -6.44 -10.24
C LEU A 35 0.43 -7.61 -10.24
N HIS A 36 0.18 -8.64 -11.04
CA HIS A 36 1.06 -9.81 -11.15
C HIS A 36 2.46 -9.45 -11.66
N GLN A 37 2.57 -8.36 -12.40
CA GLN A 37 3.85 -7.85 -12.89
C GLN A 37 4.71 -7.23 -11.78
N TRP A 38 4.09 -6.65 -10.74
CA TRP A 38 4.79 -5.83 -9.75
C TRP A 38 4.78 -6.38 -8.33
N LEU A 39 3.83 -7.30 -8.01
CA LEU A 39 3.68 -7.91 -6.71
C LEU A 39 4.08 -9.39 -6.80
N ASP A 40 5.23 -9.77 -6.25
CA ASP A 40 5.76 -11.13 -6.36
C ASP A 40 4.96 -12.19 -5.59
N TRP A 41 4.09 -11.77 -4.67
CA TRP A 41 3.19 -12.61 -3.90
C TRP A 41 1.79 -12.77 -4.54
N CYS A 42 1.55 -12.13 -5.68
CA CYS A 42 0.25 -12.08 -6.35
C CYS A 42 0.37 -12.61 -7.78
N ASP A 43 -0.42 -13.61 -8.12
CA ASP A 43 -0.55 -14.13 -9.47
C ASP A 43 -2.01 -14.52 -9.78
N GLU A 44 -2.25 -15.03 -10.99
CA GLU A 44 -3.58 -15.46 -11.45
C GLU A 44 -4.12 -16.67 -10.68
N ASN A 45 -3.25 -17.42 -9.98
CA ASN A 45 -3.61 -18.64 -9.26
C ASN A 45 -3.84 -18.43 -7.77
N VAL A 46 -3.87 -17.17 -7.32
CA VAL A 46 -4.10 -16.85 -5.89
C VAL A 46 -5.37 -17.56 -5.40
N SER A 47 -5.22 -18.41 -4.40
CA SER A 47 -6.32 -19.18 -3.84
C SER A 47 -7.07 -18.41 -2.76
N LEU A 48 -8.29 -18.88 -2.42
CA LEU A 48 -9.02 -18.33 -1.29
C LEU A 48 -8.25 -18.48 0.02
N ARG A 49 -7.50 -19.57 0.19
CA ARG A 49 -6.67 -19.81 1.35
C ARG A 49 -5.53 -18.79 1.44
N ASP A 50 -4.87 -18.50 0.32
CA ASP A 50 -3.80 -17.47 0.30
C ASP A 50 -4.35 -16.11 0.73
N ALA A 51 -5.54 -15.74 0.25
CA ALA A 51 -6.21 -14.50 0.67
C ALA A 51 -6.57 -14.51 2.17
N GLN A 52 -7.07 -15.64 2.71
CA GLN A 52 -7.36 -15.78 4.13
C GLN A 52 -6.10 -15.67 4.99
N ASP A 53 -5.03 -16.36 4.60
CA ASP A 53 -3.74 -16.32 5.31
C ASP A 53 -3.13 -14.92 5.27
N PHE A 54 -3.24 -14.22 4.13
CA PHE A 54 -2.82 -12.82 3.99
C PHE A 54 -3.58 -11.87 4.92
N LEU A 55 -4.92 -11.99 4.99
CA LEU A 55 -5.73 -11.16 5.88
C LEU A 55 -5.46 -11.44 7.36
N LEU A 56 -5.24 -12.71 7.70
CA LEU A 56 -4.85 -13.10 9.07
C LEU A 56 -3.50 -12.49 9.45
N ALA A 57 -2.50 -12.59 8.59
CA ALA A 57 -1.18 -11.99 8.82
C ALA A 57 -1.27 -10.45 8.94
N THR A 58 -2.06 -9.81 8.08
CA THR A 58 -2.30 -8.36 8.14
C THR A 58 -2.91 -7.96 9.49
N ARG A 59 -3.92 -8.69 9.96
CA ARG A 59 -4.56 -8.44 11.25
C ARG A 59 -3.60 -8.66 12.43
N LEU A 60 -2.77 -9.70 12.37
CA LEU A 60 -1.78 -9.96 13.42
C LEU A 60 -0.72 -8.85 13.49
N ASN A 61 -0.20 -8.39 12.35
CA ASN A 61 0.75 -7.28 12.29
C ASN A 61 0.14 -5.99 12.84
N TRP A 62 -1.14 -5.75 12.55
CA TRP A 62 -1.88 -4.61 13.08
C TRP A 62 -1.98 -4.64 14.62
N VAL A 63 -2.35 -5.80 15.19
CA VAL A 63 -2.44 -5.98 16.65
C VAL A 63 -1.09 -5.81 17.33
N LYS A 64 -0.02 -6.32 16.71
CA LYS A 64 1.35 -6.19 17.21
C LYS A 64 1.97 -4.80 16.98
N THR A 65 1.32 -3.95 16.22
CA THR A 65 1.84 -2.63 15.82
C THR A 65 3.15 -2.74 14.99
N GLU A 66 3.29 -3.81 14.22
CA GLU A 66 4.45 -4.05 13.37
C GLU A 66 4.25 -3.49 11.95
N ALA A 67 3.02 -3.55 11.44
CA ALA A 67 2.61 -3.01 10.15
C ALA A 67 1.11 -2.70 10.16
N PHE A 68 0.65 -1.83 9.24
CA PHE A 68 -0.76 -1.46 9.12
C PHE A 68 -1.23 -1.57 7.67
N GLY A 69 -1.89 -2.67 7.34
CA GLY A 69 -2.52 -2.85 6.03
C GLY A 69 -3.96 -2.37 6.03
N PHE A 70 -4.30 -1.50 5.10
CA PHE A 70 -5.64 -0.96 4.89
C PHE A 70 -6.18 -1.41 3.54
N GLY A 71 -7.36 -2.00 3.51
CA GLY A 71 -8.16 -2.05 2.29
C GLY A 71 -8.62 -0.64 1.92
N ILE A 72 -8.56 -0.32 0.64
CA ILE A 72 -9.08 0.93 0.10
C ILE A 72 -10.50 0.66 -0.39
N TYR A 73 -11.48 1.30 0.21
CA TYR A 73 -12.91 1.16 -0.15
C TYR A 73 -13.43 2.45 -0.78
N GLU A 74 -14.14 2.32 -1.88
CA GLU A 74 -14.87 3.44 -2.48
C GLU A 74 -16.13 3.72 -1.64
N ARG A 75 -16.24 4.90 -1.05
CA ARG A 75 -17.33 5.24 -0.11
C ARG A 75 -18.72 5.20 -0.72
N SER A 76 -18.85 5.47 -2.02
CA SER A 76 -20.14 5.49 -2.71
C SER A 76 -20.76 4.11 -2.92
N SER A 77 -19.94 3.06 -3.00
CA SER A 77 -20.34 1.69 -3.33
C SER A 77 -19.96 0.67 -2.29
N ASP A 78 -19.10 1.05 -1.34
CA ASP A 78 -18.43 0.17 -0.37
C ASP A 78 -17.61 -0.96 -1.03
N ASN A 79 -17.20 -0.78 -2.29
CA ASN A 79 -16.37 -1.75 -2.99
C ASN A 79 -14.90 -1.65 -2.54
N LEU A 80 -14.27 -2.79 -2.28
CA LEU A 80 -12.84 -2.90 -2.14
C LEU A 80 -12.18 -2.66 -3.51
N VAL A 81 -11.31 -1.64 -3.60
CA VAL A 81 -10.67 -1.22 -4.85
C VAL A 81 -9.17 -1.44 -4.88
N GLY A 82 -8.55 -1.69 -3.72
CA GLY A 82 -7.12 -1.88 -3.59
C GLY A 82 -6.68 -1.96 -2.14
N MET A 83 -5.39 -1.81 -1.92
CA MET A 83 -4.80 -1.71 -0.57
C MET A 83 -3.73 -0.62 -0.52
N ALA A 84 -3.57 -0.04 0.66
CA ALA A 84 -2.43 0.79 1.03
C ALA A 84 -1.93 0.33 2.40
N ALA A 85 -0.61 0.27 2.60
CA ALA A 85 -0.05 -0.29 3.80
C ALA A 85 1.18 0.48 4.29
N VAL A 86 1.30 0.61 5.60
CA VAL A 86 2.57 0.84 6.27
C VAL A 86 3.21 -0.52 6.45
N ASN A 87 4.19 -0.85 5.60
CA ASN A 87 4.79 -2.18 5.53
C ASN A 87 5.85 -2.40 6.62
N GLU A 88 6.61 -1.36 6.93
CA GLU A 88 7.73 -1.41 7.86
C GLU A 88 7.79 -0.13 8.68
N LEU A 89 7.95 -0.29 9.99
CA LEU A 89 8.15 0.80 10.94
C LEU A 89 9.58 0.76 11.46
N TYR A 90 10.36 1.78 11.15
CA TYR A 90 11.74 1.92 11.60
C TYR A 90 11.80 2.88 12.78
N HIS A 91 11.51 2.36 13.98
CA HIS A 91 11.40 3.17 15.20
C HIS A 91 12.66 3.99 15.51
N THR A 92 13.85 3.41 15.28
CA THR A 92 15.12 4.10 15.53
C THR A 92 15.30 5.33 14.62
N PHE A 93 14.77 5.28 13.39
CA PHE A 93 14.89 6.36 12.41
C PHE A 93 13.63 7.22 12.32
N ASN A 94 12.60 6.92 13.10
CA ASN A 94 11.31 7.59 13.11
C ASN A 94 10.69 7.71 11.71
N MET A 95 10.74 6.63 10.93
CA MET A 95 10.24 6.56 9.57
C MET A 95 9.48 5.27 9.30
N ALA A 96 8.73 5.26 8.21
CA ALA A 96 8.07 4.07 7.70
C ALA A 96 8.27 3.90 6.20
N SER A 97 8.18 2.65 5.74
CA SER A 97 8.00 2.32 4.33
C SER A 97 6.52 2.05 4.07
N ILE A 98 5.97 2.65 3.03
CA ILE A 98 4.59 2.41 2.60
C ILE A 98 4.54 1.79 1.21
N GLY A 99 3.49 0.99 0.98
CA GLY A 99 3.19 0.39 -0.31
C GLY A 99 1.71 0.50 -0.63
N TYR A 100 1.36 0.31 -1.89
CA TYR A 100 -0.02 0.37 -2.35
C TYR A 100 -0.22 -0.39 -3.66
N TRP A 101 -1.46 -0.76 -3.92
CA TRP A 101 -1.92 -1.22 -5.22
C TRP A 101 -3.41 -0.93 -5.38
N VAL A 102 -3.85 -0.78 -6.61
CA VAL A 102 -5.26 -0.61 -7.00
C VAL A 102 -5.58 -1.62 -8.09
N ALA A 103 -6.67 -2.35 -7.93
CA ALA A 103 -7.14 -3.35 -8.89
C ALA A 103 -7.38 -2.71 -10.29
N ASP A 104 -7.07 -3.45 -11.35
CA ASP A 104 -7.04 -2.95 -12.73
C ASP A 104 -8.29 -2.15 -13.12
N ARG A 105 -9.48 -2.67 -12.80
CA ARG A 105 -10.76 -2.01 -13.12
C ARG A 105 -11.03 -0.69 -12.40
N TYR A 106 -10.25 -0.39 -11.35
CA TYR A 106 -10.37 0.83 -10.56
C TYR A 106 -9.21 1.81 -10.76
N GLN A 107 -8.22 1.45 -11.59
CA GLN A 107 -7.09 2.32 -11.89
C GLN A 107 -7.52 3.56 -12.69
N ARG A 108 -6.63 4.56 -12.75
CA ARG A 108 -6.81 5.84 -13.47
C ARG A 108 -7.98 6.71 -12.99
N LYS A 109 -8.50 6.43 -11.79
CA LYS A 109 -9.54 7.23 -11.12
C LYS A 109 -9.00 8.14 -10.01
N GLY A 110 -7.68 8.16 -9.79
CA GLY A 110 -7.01 8.92 -8.75
C GLY A 110 -7.10 8.30 -7.35
N TYR A 111 -7.59 7.07 -7.21
CA TYR A 111 -7.74 6.41 -5.91
C TYR A 111 -6.40 6.15 -5.22
N ALA A 112 -5.39 5.69 -5.96
CA ALA A 112 -4.07 5.45 -5.40
C ALA A 112 -3.43 6.75 -4.88
N GLN A 113 -3.54 7.85 -5.62
CA GLN A 113 -3.03 9.17 -5.22
C GLN A 113 -3.69 9.64 -3.91
N GLU A 114 -5.03 9.54 -3.82
CA GLU A 114 -5.80 9.91 -2.64
C GLU A 114 -5.44 9.03 -1.42
N ALA A 115 -5.30 7.72 -1.63
CA ALA A 115 -4.94 6.77 -0.59
C ALA A 115 -3.52 6.96 -0.06
N ILE A 116 -2.52 7.16 -0.93
CA ILE A 116 -1.12 7.41 -0.53
C ILE A 116 -1.05 8.69 0.31
N ARG A 117 -1.72 9.75 -0.13
CA ARG A 117 -1.73 11.02 0.57
C ARG A 117 -2.32 10.88 1.97
N ALA A 118 -3.47 10.24 2.07
CA ALA A 118 -4.14 9.98 3.34
C ALA A 118 -3.31 9.07 4.27
N LEU A 119 -2.64 8.05 3.72
CA LEU A 119 -1.77 7.17 4.48
C LEU A 119 -0.51 7.90 4.99
N ALA A 120 0.09 8.77 4.19
CA ALA A 120 1.22 9.59 4.61
C ALA A 120 0.82 10.59 5.71
N GLU A 121 -0.33 11.26 5.58
CA GLU A 121 -0.89 12.11 6.63
C GLU A 121 -1.13 11.34 7.93
N PHE A 122 -1.65 10.11 7.84
CA PHE A 122 -1.78 9.22 8.99
C PHE A 122 -0.42 8.92 9.64
N CYS A 123 0.60 8.61 8.85
CA CYS A 123 1.95 8.36 9.36
C CYS A 123 2.50 9.57 10.13
N PHE A 124 2.31 10.76 9.62
CA PHE A 124 2.81 11.98 10.27
C PHE A 124 1.97 12.37 11.49
N ALA A 125 0.64 12.42 11.35
CA ALA A 125 -0.25 12.95 12.39
C ALA A 125 -0.55 11.95 13.51
N LYS A 126 -0.63 10.65 13.23
CA LYS A 126 -1.02 9.61 14.20
C LYS A 126 0.15 8.79 14.71
N LEU A 127 1.11 8.47 13.83
CA LEU A 127 2.29 7.71 14.22
C LEU A 127 3.47 8.64 14.61
N ASN A 128 3.33 9.95 14.45
CA ASN A 128 4.34 10.98 14.72
C ASN A 128 5.67 10.71 13.98
N LEU A 129 5.59 10.16 12.78
CA LEU A 129 6.76 9.91 11.96
C LEU A 129 7.23 11.20 11.29
N THR A 130 8.53 11.27 10.98
CA THR A 130 9.13 12.43 10.32
C THR A 130 9.41 12.20 8.84
N ARG A 131 9.31 10.94 8.38
CA ARG A 131 9.59 10.52 7.01
C ARG A 131 8.77 9.30 6.63
N VAL A 132 8.29 9.30 5.40
CA VAL A 132 7.69 8.14 4.74
C VAL A 132 8.49 7.83 3.48
N GLU A 133 8.89 6.57 3.32
CA GLU A 133 9.61 6.09 2.14
C GLU A 133 8.66 5.27 1.24
N ILE A 134 8.80 5.45 -0.06
CA ILE A 134 8.12 4.65 -1.08
C ILE A 134 9.16 4.13 -2.06
N VAL A 135 9.19 2.82 -2.25
CA VAL A 135 10.12 2.19 -3.18
C VAL A 135 9.34 1.50 -4.29
N CYS A 136 9.73 1.70 -5.53
CA CYS A 136 9.16 1.00 -6.67
C CYS A 136 10.24 0.48 -7.62
N ASP A 137 9.84 -0.47 -8.46
CA ASP A 137 10.71 -1.02 -9.51
C ASP A 137 11.14 0.07 -10.49
N LEU A 138 12.36 -0.03 -11.00
CA LEU A 138 12.94 0.90 -11.98
C LEU A 138 12.10 0.99 -13.27
N ASP A 139 11.44 -0.11 -13.64
CA ASP A 139 10.65 -0.21 -14.86
C ASP A 139 9.17 0.19 -14.64
N ASN A 140 8.74 0.38 -13.38
CA ASN A 140 7.37 0.76 -13.06
C ASN A 140 7.18 2.28 -13.16
N THR A 141 7.22 2.80 -14.39
CA THR A 141 7.10 4.24 -14.67
C THR A 141 5.76 4.82 -14.24
N ALA A 142 4.68 4.02 -14.29
CA ALA A 142 3.36 4.45 -13.85
C ALA A 142 3.33 4.71 -12.32
N SER A 143 3.96 3.83 -11.53
CA SER A 143 4.10 4.03 -10.09
C SER A 143 4.99 5.23 -9.78
N GLN A 144 6.10 5.41 -10.50
CA GLN A 144 6.98 6.57 -10.33
C GLN A 144 6.22 7.89 -10.55
N ALA A 145 5.50 8.01 -11.67
CA ALA A 145 4.71 9.20 -11.97
C ALA A 145 3.63 9.47 -10.93
N LEU A 146 2.98 8.42 -10.43
CA LEU A 146 1.99 8.54 -9.37
C LEU A 146 2.60 9.05 -8.06
N ILE A 147 3.74 8.47 -7.64
CA ILE A 147 4.44 8.84 -6.42
C ILE A 147 4.91 10.31 -6.49
N GLU A 148 5.43 10.75 -7.63
CA GLU A 148 5.81 12.14 -7.86
C GLU A 148 4.59 13.08 -7.81
N SER A 149 3.43 12.63 -8.29
CA SER A 149 2.19 13.44 -8.30
C SER A 149 1.63 13.71 -6.90
N VAL A 150 2.01 12.95 -5.88
CA VAL A 150 1.64 13.21 -4.49
C VAL A 150 2.63 14.13 -3.75
N GLY A 151 3.67 14.58 -4.43
CA GLY A 151 4.69 15.47 -3.87
C GLY A 151 5.95 14.75 -3.38
N ALA A 152 6.05 13.42 -3.53
CA ALA A 152 7.23 12.69 -3.10
C ALA A 152 8.46 13.04 -3.94
N GLN A 153 9.59 13.13 -3.26
CA GLN A 153 10.87 13.47 -3.89
C GLN A 153 11.68 12.21 -4.16
N LYS A 154 12.18 12.08 -5.39
CA LYS A 154 13.10 11.02 -5.78
C LYS A 154 14.47 11.29 -5.17
N GLU A 155 14.98 10.36 -4.38
CA GLU A 155 16.26 10.52 -3.70
C GLU A 155 17.38 9.67 -4.29
N ALA A 156 17.06 8.42 -4.68
CA ALA A 156 18.09 7.50 -5.12
C ALA A 156 17.54 6.40 -6.04
N ILE A 157 18.47 5.80 -6.80
CA ILE A 157 18.33 4.46 -7.35
C ILE A 157 19.20 3.54 -6.49
N ALA A 158 18.55 2.71 -5.68
CA ALA A 158 19.22 1.82 -4.76
C ALA A 158 19.42 0.44 -5.37
N ARG A 159 20.67 -0.06 -5.36
CA ARG A 159 21.02 -1.40 -5.86
C ARG A 159 20.55 -2.46 -4.89
N ASN A 160 20.01 -3.60 -5.41
CA ASN A 160 19.52 -4.73 -4.61
C ASN A 160 18.58 -4.27 -3.47
N ARG A 161 17.65 -3.37 -3.79
CA ARG A 161 16.79 -2.71 -2.80
C ARG A 161 15.66 -3.62 -2.31
N PHE A 162 15.21 -4.54 -3.15
CA PHE A 162 14.16 -5.52 -2.79
C PHE A 162 14.39 -6.84 -3.52
N ILE A 163 13.66 -7.87 -3.10
CA ILE A 163 13.66 -9.19 -3.74
C ILE A 163 12.37 -9.32 -4.56
N PHE A 164 12.48 -9.82 -5.78
CA PHE A 164 11.35 -10.11 -6.65
C PHE A 164 11.55 -11.49 -7.29
N HIS A 165 10.62 -12.42 -7.04
CA HIS A 165 10.73 -13.82 -7.44
C HIS A 165 12.09 -14.44 -7.07
N GLY A 166 12.55 -14.20 -5.84
CA GLY A 166 13.81 -14.71 -5.31
C GLY A 166 15.07 -14.05 -5.84
N LYS A 167 14.96 -13.02 -6.69
CA LYS A 167 16.10 -12.29 -7.26
C LYS A 167 16.18 -10.86 -6.73
N PRO A 168 17.39 -10.38 -6.38
CA PRO A 168 17.56 -8.99 -5.99
C PRO A 168 17.33 -8.06 -7.18
N LYS A 169 16.56 -6.99 -6.95
CA LYS A 169 16.27 -5.92 -7.92
C LYS A 169 16.65 -4.56 -7.34
N GLY A 170 17.04 -3.66 -8.23
CA GLY A 170 17.17 -2.24 -7.91
C GLY A 170 15.81 -1.58 -7.73
N GLY A 171 15.75 -0.54 -6.90
CA GLY A 171 14.55 0.21 -6.66
C GLY A 171 14.78 1.70 -6.75
N VAL A 172 13.78 2.44 -7.21
CA VAL A 172 13.73 3.89 -7.08
C VAL A 172 13.19 4.22 -5.71
N VAL A 173 13.95 5.00 -4.95
CA VAL A 173 13.59 5.42 -3.58
C VAL A 173 13.04 6.83 -3.62
N TYR A 174 11.83 6.98 -3.12
CA TYR A 174 11.14 8.26 -2.93
C TYR A 174 10.88 8.50 -1.45
N SER A 175 10.81 9.76 -1.07
CA SER A 175 10.42 10.17 0.28
C SER A 175 9.32 11.22 0.27
N LEU A 176 8.51 11.18 1.33
CA LEU A 176 7.58 12.24 1.71
C LEU A 176 7.94 12.72 3.12
N LEU A 177 7.96 14.02 3.30
CA LEU A 177 8.06 14.70 4.57
C LEU A 177 6.73 15.44 4.85
N PRO A 178 6.45 15.86 6.11
CA PRO A 178 5.20 16.56 6.42
C PRO A 178 4.93 17.77 5.52
N ASN A 179 5.94 18.56 5.21
CA ASN A 179 5.80 19.77 4.38
C ASN A 179 5.54 19.47 2.89
N ASP A 180 5.79 18.26 2.42
CA ASP A 180 5.53 17.89 1.02
C ASP A 180 4.02 17.69 0.74
N LEU A 181 3.20 17.62 1.80
CA LEU A 181 1.75 17.44 1.72
C LEU A 181 0.95 18.75 1.86
N GLU A 182 1.61 19.87 2.14
CA GLU A 182 0.99 21.20 2.31
C GLU A 182 0.49 21.82 1.00
#